data_1cd55d68ac07dcfb96274379ef7bd23f
#
_entry.id   1cd55d68ac07dcfb96274379ef7bd23f
#
_cell.length_a   1.000
_cell.length_b   1.000
_cell.length_c   1.000
_cell.angle_alpha   90.00
_cell.angle_beta   90.00
_cell.angle_gamma   90.00
#
_symmetry.space_group_name_H-M   'P 1'
#
loop_
_entity.id
_entity.type
_entity.pdbx_description
1 polymer ?
#
loop_
_entity_poly.entity_id
_entity_poly.type
_entity_poly.pdbx_seq_one_letter_code
_entity_poly.pdbx_strand_id
1 'polypeptide(L)'
;PCSARSLPSALARQTEIDERLGDKKLAVFLDYDGTLTHIAERPAMATLSQGMRAIIAALATRCTVAVISGRDRADVEKLVGLDNLIYAGNHGFDIAAPRHISRNNVAVRREEGMEFSEKLALAASDLEQELAGFTGVLVETKKASIAVHYRQAAPDEHKAVAATVVRTLEPHPELRLTNGKMVCEIQP
;
A
#
# COMPACT_ATOMS: atom_id res chain seq x y z
N PRO A 1 -23.44 -6.65 -6.08
CA PRO A 1 -22.04 -6.76 -5.66
C PRO A 1 -21.81 -8.16 -5.08
N CYS A 2 -20.99 -9.00 -5.78
CA CYS A 2 -20.62 -10.31 -5.25
C CYS A 2 -19.80 -10.10 -3.97
N SER A 3 -20.28 -10.71 -2.87
CA SER A 3 -19.50 -10.74 -1.62
C SER A 3 -18.28 -11.63 -1.82
N ALA A 4 -17.10 -11.19 -1.38
CA ALA A 4 -15.88 -12.02 -1.41
C ALA A 4 -16.05 -13.39 -0.71
N ARG A 5 -17.01 -13.50 0.22
CA ARG A 5 -17.36 -14.75 0.91
C ARG A 5 -18.07 -15.78 0.02
N SER A 6 -18.59 -15.37 -1.14
CA SER A 6 -19.26 -16.26 -2.10
C SER A 6 -18.35 -16.76 -3.21
N LEU A 7 -17.10 -16.29 -3.26
CA LEU A 7 -16.14 -16.75 -4.26
C LEU A 7 -15.54 -18.12 -3.86
N PRO A 8 -15.35 -19.02 -4.82
CA PRO A 8 -14.70 -20.30 -4.57
C PRO A 8 -13.23 -20.09 -4.17
N SER A 9 -12.72 -20.98 -3.30
CA SER A 9 -11.30 -20.94 -2.95
C SER A 9 -10.43 -21.22 -4.16
N ALA A 10 -9.38 -20.42 -4.36
CA ALA A 10 -8.39 -20.64 -5.41
C ALA A 10 -7.70 -22.01 -5.29
N LEU A 11 -7.45 -22.47 -4.05
CA LEU A 11 -6.86 -23.78 -3.80
C LEU A 11 -7.77 -24.92 -4.26
N ALA A 12 -9.10 -24.78 -4.16
CA ALA A 12 -10.07 -25.75 -4.66
C ALA A 12 -10.21 -25.74 -6.19
N ARG A 13 -9.66 -24.73 -6.87
CA ARG A 13 -9.73 -24.54 -8.32
C ARG A 13 -8.35 -24.56 -8.99
N GLN A 14 -7.37 -25.19 -8.36
CA GLN A 14 -5.99 -25.18 -8.84
C GLN A 14 -5.86 -25.73 -10.27
N THR A 15 -6.51 -26.84 -10.58
CA THR A 15 -6.49 -27.42 -11.94
C THR A 15 -7.03 -26.45 -12.99
N GLU A 16 -8.14 -25.74 -12.70
CA GLU A 16 -8.71 -24.74 -13.60
C GLU A 16 -7.75 -23.56 -13.79
N ILE A 17 -7.05 -23.15 -12.73
CA ILE A 17 -6.05 -22.06 -12.79
C ILE A 17 -4.86 -22.50 -13.66
N ASP A 18 -4.35 -23.71 -13.45
CA ASP A 18 -3.22 -24.26 -14.20
C ASP A 18 -3.54 -24.39 -15.68
N GLU A 19 -4.73 -24.88 -16.03
CA GLU A 19 -5.22 -24.96 -17.42
C GLU A 19 -5.31 -23.58 -18.08
N ARG A 20 -5.80 -22.56 -17.35
CA ARG A 20 -5.89 -21.19 -17.86
C ARG A 20 -4.54 -20.49 -17.98
N LEU A 21 -3.59 -20.82 -17.12
CA LEU A 21 -2.22 -20.33 -17.20
C LEU A 21 -1.51 -20.89 -18.43
N GLY A 22 -1.57 -22.21 -18.66
CA GLY A 22 -0.93 -22.86 -19.78
C GLY A 22 0.53 -22.40 -19.96
N ASP A 23 0.90 -21.99 -21.16
CA ASP A 23 2.23 -21.49 -21.49
C ASP A 23 2.43 -19.97 -21.24
N LYS A 24 1.50 -19.31 -20.53
CA LYS A 24 1.59 -17.88 -20.25
C LYS A 24 2.71 -17.60 -19.26
N LYS A 25 3.39 -16.47 -19.46
CA LYS A 25 4.35 -15.96 -18.47
C LYS A 25 3.59 -15.43 -17.27
N LEU A 26 3.85 -16.00 -16.11
CA LEU A 26 3.25 -15.58 -14.85
C LEU A 26 3.92 -14.30 -14.32
N ALA A 27 3.13 -13.38 -13.82
CA ALA A 27 3.56 -12.29 -12.94
C ALA A 27 2.69 -12.30 -11.68
N VAL A 28 3.34 -12.23 -10.52
CA VAL A 28 2.67 -12.30 -9.23
C VAL A 28 2.82 -10.96 -8.53
N PHE A 29 1.70 -10.38 -8.09
CA PHE A 29 1.63 -9.13 -7.36
C PHE A 29 1.19 -9.42 -5.92
N LEU A 30 2.03 -9.05 -4.96
CA LEU A 30 1.86 -9.37 -3.54
C LEU A 30 1.71 -8.09 -2.73
N ASP A 31 0.61 -7.95 -2.02
CA ASP A 31 0.45 -6.91 -1.01
C ASP A 31 1.27 -7.27 0.23
N TYR A 32 1.81 -6.24 0.91
CA TYR A 32 2.69 -6.43 2.05
C TYR A 32 1.92 -6.61 3.36
N ASP A 33 1.10 -5.62 3.74
CA ASP A 33 0.45 -5.57 5.04
C ASP A 33 -0.84 -6.41 5.07
N GLY A 34 -0.84 -7.48 5.83
CA GLY A 34 -1.99 -8.40 5.92
C GLY A 34 -1.96 -9.53 4.89
N THR A 35 -0.99 -9.53 3.96
CA THR A 35 -0.77 -10.60 2.97
C THR A 35 0.56 -11.29 3.22
N LEU A 36 1.68 -10.58 3.10
CA LEU A 36 3.02 -11.12 3.38
C LEU A 36 3.36 -11.09 4.87
N THR A 37 2.76 -10.18 5.61
CA THR A 37 2.90 -10.04 7.06
C THR A 37 1.54 -10.05 7.73
N HIS A 38 1.50 -10.31 9.03
CA HIS A 38 0.29 -10.08 9.83
C HIS A 38 0.03 -8.58 9.94
N ILE A 39 -1.26 -8.21 10.07
CA ILE A 39 -1.65 -6.84 10.40
C ILE A 39 -1.14 -6.54 11.81
N ALA A 40 -0.21 -5.59 11.93
CA ALA A 40 0.34 -5.14 13.20
C ALA A 40 -0.36 -3.86 13.70
N GLU A 41 -0.31 -3.62 15.01
CA GLU A 41 -0.85 -2.39 15.61
C GLU A 41 -0.10 -1.13 15.13
N ARG A 42 1.19 -1.28 14.88
CA ARG A 42 2.06 -0.21 14.35
C ARG A 42 2.76 -0.70 13.08
N PRO A 43 2.83 0.11 12.04
CA PRO A 43 3.49 -0.26 10.78
C PRO A 43 4.93 -0.80 10.96
N ALA A 44 5.70 -0.22 11.88
CA ALA A 44 7.07 -0.64 12.16
C ALA A 44 7.20 -2.07 12.73
N MET A 45 6.11 -2.64 13.26
CA MET A 45 6.08 -3.99 13.84
C MET A 45 5.76 -5.08 12.80
N ALA A 46 5.30 -4.71 11.60
CA ALA A 46 4.97 -5.64 10.54
C ALA A 46 6.25 -6.09 9.82
N THR A 47 6.93 -7.09 10.37
CA THR A 47 8.18 -7.62 9.84
C THR A 47 7.95 -8.90 9.05
N LEU A 48 8.64 -9.04 7.91
CA LEU A 48 8.59 -10.24 7.08
C LEU A 48 9.34 -11.39 7.76
N SER A 49 8.68 -12.54 7.94
CA SER A 49 9.33 -13.72 8.48
C SER A 49 10.41 -14.27 7.54
N GLN A 50 11.43 -14.91 8.09
CA GLN A 50 12.48 -15.53 7.30
C GLN A 50 11.93 -16.62 6.35
N GLY A 51 10.93 -17.39 6.80
CA GLY A 51 10.25 -18.40 5.97
C GLY A 51 9.52 -17.78 4.79
N MET A 52 8.75 -16.71 5.00
CA MET A 52 8.06 -16.00 3.91
C MET A 52 9.06 -15.37 2.93
N ARG A 53 10.16 -14.79 3.42
CA ARG A 53 11.23 -14.27 2.56
C ARG A 53 11.81 -15.35 1.65
N ALA A 54 12.08 -16.54 2.18
CA ALA A 54 12.59 -17.67 1.42
C ALA A 54 11.59 -18.12 0.33
N ILE A 55 10.29 -18.13 0.63
CA ILE A 55 9.23 -18.46 -0.33
C ILE A 55 9.20 -17.43 -1.47
N ILE A 56 9.24 -16.13 -1.16
CA ILE A 56 9.25 -15.06 -2.17
C ILE A 56 10.51 -15.15 -3.04
N ALA A 57 11.67 -15.38 -2.43
CA ALA A 57 12.92 -15.57 -3.17
C ALA A 57 12.83 -16.74 -4.13
N ALA A 58 12.30 -17.89 -3.70
CA ALA A 58 12.09 -19.06 -4.55
C ALA A 58 11.08 -18.79 -5.67
N LEU A 59 10.00 -18.06 -5.39
CA LEU A 59 9.01 -17.66 -6.40
C LEU A 59 9.63 -16.76 -7.46
N ALA A 60 10.46 -15.80 -7.07
CA ALA A 60 11.14 -14.87 -7.97
C ALA A 60 12.15 -15.51 -8.92
N THR A 61 12.59 -16.77 -8.66
CA THR A 61 13.38 -17.53 -9.63
C THR A 61 12.54 -18.13 -10.76
N ARG A 62 11.22 -18.21 -10.58
CA ARG A 62 10.30 -18.87 -11.51
C ARG A 62 9.46 -17.90 -12.32
N CYS A 63 9.15 -16.74 -11.77
CA CYS A 63 8.30 -15.74 -12.42
C CYS A 63 8.65 -14.32 -11.94
N THR A 64 8.08 -13.32 -12.62
CA THR A 64 8.18 -11.94 -12.19
C THR A 64 7.35 -11.74 -10.93
N VAL A 65 7.96 -11.19 -9.87
CA VAL A 65 7.28 -10.88 -8.61
C VAL A 65 7.36 -9.38 -8.34
N ALA A 66 6.22 -8.79 -7.99
CA ALA A 66 6.10 -7.41 -7.55
C ALA A 66 5.51 -7.36 -6.14
N VAL A 67 6.11 -6.58 -5.25
CA VAL A 67 5.53 -6.25 -3.95
C VAL A 67 4.90 -4.87 -4.07
N ILE A 68 3.61 -4.78 -3.71
CA ILE A 68 2.81 -3.54 -3.77
C ILE A 68 2.39 -3.18 -2.36
N SER A 69 2.50 -1.90 -1.99
CA SER A 69 2.13 -1.45 -0.65
C SER A 69 1.73 0.03 -0.64
N GLY A 70 0.91 0.41 0.34
CA GLY A 70 0.68 1.81 0.69
C GLY A 70 1.84 2.46 1.46
N ARG A 71 2.87 1.69 1.85
CA ARG A 71 4.08 2.20 2.48
C ARG A 71 4.98 2.89 1.46
N ASP A 72 5.92 3.69 1.94
CA ASP A 72 7.00 4.17 1.08
C ASP A 72 7.78 3.00 0.49
N ARG A 73 8.09 3.10 -0.82
CA ARG A 73 8.79 2.02 -1.54
C ARG A 73 10.11 1.64 -0.88
N ALA A 74 10.89 2.63 -0.43
CA ALA A 74 12.19 2.38 0.21
C ALA A 74 12.05 1.58 1.52
N ASP A 75 10.97 1.79 2.27
CA ASP A 75 10.69 1.04 3.49
C ASP A 75 10.32 -0.41 3.18
N VAL A 76 9.43 -0.62 2.21
CA VAL A 76 9.03 -1.98 1.79
C VAL A 76 10.24 -2.75 1.23
N GLU A 77 11.05 -2.12 0.40
CA GLU A 77 12.28 -2.70 -0.16
C GLU A 77 13.24 -3.14 0.96
N LYS A 78 13.45 -2.29 1.97
CA LYS A 78 14.27 -2.62 3.15
C LYS A 78 13.67 -3.74 3.99
N LEU A 79 12.36 -3.75 4.20
CA LEU A 79 11.66 -4.77 5.01
C LEU A 79 11.67 -6.14 4.32
N VAL A 80 11.50 -6.19 3.00
CA VAL A 80 11.55 -7.42 2.21
C VAL A 80 13.00 -7.88 1.99
N GLY A 81 13.93 -6.99 1.66
CA GLY A 81 15.36 -7.25 1.53
C GLY A 81 15.71 -8.24 0.41
N LEU A 82 15.05 -8.15 -0.74
CA LEU A 82 15.30 -8.95 -1.94
C LEU A 82 15.46 -8.02 -3.15
N ASP A 83 16.64 -8.04 -3.79
CA ASP A 83 16.98 -7.09 -4.87
C ASP A 83 16.43 -7.47 -6.25
N ASN A 84 15.85 -8.67 -6.38
CA ASN A 84 15.36 -9.22 -7.63
C ASN A 84 13.85 -9.09 -7.84
N LEU A 85 13.19 -8.21 -7.09
CA LEU A 85 11.75 -7.95 -7.14
C LEU A 85 11.45 -6.56 -7.72
N ILE A 86 10.22 -6.41 -8.22
CA ILE A 86 9.63 -5.09 -8.46
C ILE A 86 9.04 -4.60 -7.14
N TYR A 87 9.25 -3.34 -6.80
CA TYR A 87 8.66 -2.70 -5.65
C TYR A 87 7.80 -1.52 -6.09
N ALA A 88 6.55 -1.49 -5.63
CA ALA A 88 5.62 -0.39 -5.83
C ALA A 88 5.14 0.10 -4.45
N GLY A 89 5.60 1.26 -4.05
CA GLY A 89 5.21 1.94 -2.82
C GLY A 89 4.23 3.08 -3.08
N ASN A 90 3.72 3.67 -2.00
CA ASN A 90 2.75 4.76 -2.06
C ASN A 90 1.59 4.47 -3.02
N HIS A 91 0.98 3.27 -2.90
CA HIS A 91 -0.12 2.81 -3.76
C HIS A 91 0.21 2.81 -5.28
N GLY A 92 1.48 2.66 -5.64
CA GLY A 92 1.95 2.64 -7.03
C GLY A 92 2.50 3.96 -7.57
N PHE A 93 2.56 5.01 -6.75
CA PHE A 93 3.17 6.29 -7.15
C PHE A 93 4.70 6.24 -7.23
N ASP A 94 5.37 5.33 -6.49
CA ASP A 94 6.82 5.10 -6.60
C ASP A 94 7.08 3.63 -6.93
N ILE A 95 7.55 3.37 -8.16
CA ILE A 95 7.82 2.03 -8.68
C ILE A 95 9.30 1.91 -9.02
N ALA A 96 9.93 0.83 -8.57
CA ALA A 96 11.28 0.46 -8.98
C ALA A 96 11.31 -0.99 -9.46
N ALA A 97 12.00 -1.24 -10.56
CA ALA A 97 12.24 -2.57 -11.09
C ALA A 97 13.74 -2.79 -11.35
N PRO A 98 14.29 -3.95 -10.99
CA PRO A 98 15.69 -4.26 -11.23
C PRO A 98 15.96 -4.45 -12.73
N ARG A 99 17.22 -4.27 -13.13
CA ARG A 99 17.65 -4.26 -14.54
C ARG A 99 17.22 -5.52 -15.31
N HIS A 100 17.36 -6.68 -14.70
CA HIS A 100 17.11 -7.97 -15.38
C HIS A 100 15.62 -8.21 -15.72
N ILE A 101 14.71 -7.44 -15.12
CA ILE A 101 13.26 -7.50 -15.43
C ILE A 101 12.92 -6.55 -16.60
N SER A 102 13.70 -5.52 -16.81
CA SER A 102 13.51 -4.54 -17.88
C SER A 102 13.95 -5.07 -19.24
N ARG A 103 13.17 -4.80 -20.28
CA ARG A 103 13.50 -5.20 -21.67
C ARG A 103 14.85 -4.68 -22.14
N ASN A 104 15.27 -3.52 -21.65
CA ASN A 104 16.52 -2.83 -22.05
C ASN A 104 17.67 -3.07 -21.06
N ASN A 105 17.53 -3.99 -20.10
CA ASN A 105 18.48 -4.24 -19.03
C ASN A 105 18.92 -2.96 -18.27
N VAL A 106 17.99 -2.02 -18.11
CA VAL A 106 18.15 -0.78 -17.36
C VAL A 106 17.24 -0.83 -16.15
N ALA A 107 17.73 -0.41 -14.98
CA ALA A 107 16.85 -0.26 -13.81
C ALA A 107 15.77 0.77 -14.13
N VAL A 108 14.51 0.41 -13.88
CA VAL A 108 13.38 1.30 -14.07
C VAL A 108 13.02 1.90 -12.73
N ARG A 109 12.89 3.22 -12.70
CA ARG A 109 12.29 3.94 -11.59
C ARG A 109 11.26 4.90 -12.17
N ARG A 110 10.05 4.82 -11.65
CA ARG A 110 8.95 5.72 -11.98
C ARG A 110 8.42 6.30 -10.68
N GLU A 111 8.36 7.60 -10.62
CA GLU A 111 7.88 8.36 -9.48
C GLU A 111 6.87 9.36 -10.00
N GLU A 112 5.63 9.28 -9.52
CA GLU A 112 4.51 10.15 -9.90
C GLU A 112 3.98 10.87 -8.66
N GLY A 113 3.15 11.89 -8.87
CA GLY A 113 2.49 12.64 -7.79
C GLY A 113 3.38 13.69 -7.12
N MET A 114 4.63 13.88 -7.57
CA MET A 114 5.53 14.90 -7.00
C MET A 114 5.03 16.33 -7.25
N GLU A 115 4.26 16.55 -8.31
CA GLU A 115 3.58 17.81 -8.63
C GLU A 115 2.51 18.19 -7.59
N PHE A 116 2.05 17.23 -6.80
CA PHE A 116 1.09 17.44 -5.71
C PHE A 116 1.74 17.63 -4.34
N SER A 117 3.07 17.60 -4.23
CA SER A 117 3.77 17.63 -2.94
C SER A 117 3.43 18.86 -2.09
N GLU A 118 3.34 20.04 -2.71
CA GLU A 118 2.97 21.28 -2.02
C GLU A 118 1.51 21.24 -1.53
N LYS A 119 0.59 20.73 -2.36
CA LYS A 119 -0.81 20.60 -2.02
C LYS A 119 -1.04 19.56 -0.92
N LEU A 120 -0.32 18.44 -0.97
CA LEU A 120 -0.33 17.45 0.10
C LEU A 120 0.21 18.03 1.41
N ALA A 121 1.28 18.84 1.36
CA ALA A 121 1.83 19.48 2.55
C ALA A 121 0.84 20.48 3.18
N LEU A 122 0.14 21.27 2.37
CA LEU A 122 -0.91 22.18 2.85
C LEU A 122 -2.08 21.41 3.48
N ALA A 123 -2.60 20.41 2.78
CA ALA A 123 -3.69 19.57 3.30
C ALA A 123 -3.28 18.81 4.58
N ALA A 124 -2.02 18.37 4.69
CA ALA A 124 -1.52 17.73 5.91
C ALA A 124 -1.51 18.71 7.10
N SER A 125 -1.04 19.92 6.86
CA SER A 125 -1.03 20.97 7.89
C SER A 125 -2.46 21.32 8.37
N ASP A 126 -3.40 21.44 7.44
CA ASP A 126 -4.81 21.71 7.75
C ASP A 126 -5.42 20.55 8.57
N LEU A 127 -5.12 19.31 8.17
CA LEU A 127 -5.57 18.10 8.89
C LEU A 127 -4.97 18.02 10.30
N GLU A 128 -3.68 18.32 10.46
CA GLU A 128 -3.03 18.35 11.78
C GLU A 128 -3.68 19.36 12.70
N GLN A 129 -4.02 20.56 12.20
CA GLN A 129 -4.70 21.60 12.99
C GLN A 129 -6.12 21.21 13.37
N GLU A 130 -6.93 20.76 12.41
CA GLU A 130 -8.35 20.42 12.63
C GLU A 130 -8.51 19.16 13.49
N LEU A 131 -7.55 18.24 13.45
CA LEU A 131 -7.58 17.00 14.22
C LEU A 131 -6.82 17.05 15.55
N ALA A 132 -6.17 18.15 15.88
CA ALA A 132 -5.37 18.31 17.11
C ALA A 132 -6.17 18.05 18.40
N GLY A 133 -7.50 18.24 18.39
CA GLY A 133 -8.37 17.98 19.52
C GLY A 133 -8.73 16.51 19.76
N PHE A 134 -8.44 15.62 18.82
CA PHE A 134 -8.78 14.19 18.93
C PHE A 134 -7.59 13.38 19.43
N THR A 135 -7.71 12.84 20.63
CA THR A 135 -6.67 11.99 21.22
C THR A 135 -6.59 10.65 20.48
N GLY A 136 -5.38 10.22 20.13
CA GLY A 136 -5.16 8.93 19.44
C GLY A 136 -5.33 9.00 17.92
N VAL A 137 -5.49 10.19 17.35
CA VAL A 137 -5.40 10.43 15.90
C VAL A 137 -3.97 10.77 15.54
N LEU A 138 -3.49 10.19 14.43
CA LEU A 138 -2.16 10.45 13.88
C LEU A 138 -2.29 10.79 12.40
N VAL A 139 -1.80 11.96 12.02
CA VAL A 139 -1.63 12.35 10.61
C VAL A 139 -0.21 11.96 10.19
N GLU A 140 -0.09 11.08 9.21
CA GLU A 140 1.17 10.61 8.65
C GLU A 140 1.29 11.13 7.21
N THR A 141 2.22 12.04 6.99
CA THR A 141 2.54 12.54 5.64
C THR A 141 3.55 11.61 4.98
N LYS A 142 3.17 11.05 3.84
CA LYS A 142 4.01 10.23 2.98
C LYS A 142 4.42 11.04 1.73
N LYS A 143 5.27 10.46 0.90
CA LYS A 143 5.81 11.11 -0.28
C LYS A 143 4.75 11.56 -1.30
N ALA A 144 3.71 10.75 -1.51
CA ALA A 144 2.64 10.99 -2.46
C ALA A 144 1.24 10.78 -1.86
N SER A 145 1.10 10.78 -0.54
CA SER A 145 -0.18 10.61 0.15
C SER A 145 -0.12 11.10 1.60
N ILE A 146 -1.30 11.24 2.21
CA ILE A 146 -1.46 11.48 3.64
C ILE A 146 -2.31 10.33 4.19
N ALA A 147 -1.93 9.77 5.35
CA ALA A 147 -2.74 8.80 6.06
C ALA A 147 -3.16 9.36 7.41
N VAL A 148 -4.46 9.43 7.66
CA VAL A 148 -5.02 9.80 8.97
C VAL A 148 -5.43 8.53 9.69
N HIS A 149 -4.61 8.10 10.65
CA HIS A 149 -4.87 6.92 11.48
C HIS A 149 -5.68 7.33 12.72
N TYR A 150 -6.81 6.66 12.96
CA TYR A 150 -7.67 6.94 14.11
C TYR A 150 -8.07 5.68 14.89
N ARG A 151 -7.30 4.60 14.74
CA ARG A 151 -7.53 3.34 15.46
C ARG A 151 -7.42 3.48 16.98
N GLN A 152 -6.59 4.42 17.46
CA GLN A 152 -6.35 4.66 18.87
C GLN A 152 -7.25 5.76 19.45
N ALA A 153 -8.08 6.41 18.62
CA ALA A 153 -9.08 7.36 19.07
C ALA A 153 -10.27 6.62 19.73
N ALA A 154 -11.01 7.33 20.57
CA ALA A 154 -12.21 6.79 21.21
C ALA A 154 -13.24 6.35 20.13
N PRO A 155 -13.88 5.18 20.26
CA PRO A 155 -14.79 4.66 19.24
C PRO A 155 -15.97 5.57 18.89
N ASP A 156 -16.44 6.37 19.83
CA ASP A 156 -17.50 7.37 19.66
C ASP A 156 -17.02 8.60 18.87
N GLU A 157 -15.72 8.88 18.83
CA GLU A 157 -15.11 9.97 18.07
C GLU A 157 -14.83 9.58 16.59
N HIS A 158 -14.82 8.31 16.23
CA HIS A 158 -14.44 7.87 14.87
C HIS A 158 -15.26 8.55 13.77
N LYS A 159 -16.56 8.75 13.98
CA LYS A 159 -17.42 9.45 13.01
C LYS A 159 -17.08 10.94 12.91
N ALA A 160 -16.75 11.58 14.03
CA ALA A 160 -16.37 12.97 14.06
C ALA A 160 -15.03 13.19 13.37
N VAL A 161 -14.04 12.32 13.62
CA VAL A 161 -12.75 12.34 12.92
C VAL A 161 -12.94 12.20 11.41
N ALA A 162 -13.69 11.21 10.95
CA ALA A 162 -13.94 11.01 9.53
C ALA A 162 -14.66 12.21 8.88
N ALA A 163 -15.64 12.79 9.56
CA ALA A 163 -16.35 13.99 9.09
C ALA A 163 -15.42 15.20 9.02
N THR A 164 -14.53 15.38 10.01
CA THR A 164 -13.52 16.44 10.01
C THR A 164 -12.57 16.28 8.82
N VAL A 165 -12.06 15.08 8.56
CA VAL A 165 -11.20 14.81 7.38
C VAL A 165 -11.91 15.22 6.08
N VAL A 166 -13.17 14.81 5.89
CA VAL A 166 -13.95 15.18 4.69
C VAL A 166 -14.05 16.69 4.53
N ARG A 167 -14.45 17.40 5.60
CA ARG A 167 -14.60 18.87 5.59
C ARG A 167 -13.27 19.57 5.30
N THR A 168 -12.18 19.13 5.91
CA THR A 168 -10.85 19.73 5.72
C THR A 168 -10.35 19.56 4.27
N LEU A 169 -10.80 18.53 3.57
CA LEU A 169 -10.42 18.29 2.17
C LEU A 169 -11.30 19.02 1.14
N GLU A 170 -12.40 19.68 1.54
CA GLU A 170 -13.25 20.43 0.60
C GLU A 170 -12.48 21.50 -0.23
N PRO A 171 -11.48 22.23 0.33
CA PRO A 171 -10.66 23.17 -0.42
C PRO A 171 -9.63 22.50 -1.36
N HIS A 172 -9.46 21.17 -1.30
CA HIS A 172 -8.46 20.39 -2.04
C HIS A 172 -9.11 19.39 -3.02
N PRO A 173 -9.88 19.86 -4.03
CA PRO A 173 -10.65 19.00 -4.93
C PRO A 173 -9.80 18.06 -5.79
N GLU A 174 -8.50 18.33 -5.93
CA GLU A 174 -7.53 17.49 -6.61
C GLU A 174 -7.10 16.26 -5.79
N LEU A 175 -7.39 16.25 -4.48
CA LEU A 175 -7.06 15.13 -3.61
C LEU A 175 -8.27 14.21 -3.43
N ARG A 176 -8.02 12.92 -3.52
CA ARG A 176 -9.03 11.87 -3.36
C ARG A 176 -8.91 11.21 -2.00
N LEU A 177 -10.03 11.09 -1.31
CA LEU A 177 -10.16 10.37 -0.05
C LEU A 177 -10.57 8.92 -0.28
N THR A 178 -9.84 7.98 0.30
CA THR A 178 -10.18 6.56 0.35
C THR A 178 -10.23 6.11 1.81
N ASN A 179 -11.32 5.44 2.20
CA ASN A 179 -11.49 4.94 3.56
C ASN A 179 -11.00 3.50 3.67
N GLY A 180 -10.04 3.27 4.60
CA GLY A 180 -9.56 1.97 5.00
C GLY A 180 -10.11 1.54 6.39
N LYS A 181 -9.51 0.50 6.96
CA LYS A 181 -9.88 0.01 8.30
C LYS A 181 -9.23 0.87 9.38
N MET A 182 -9.97 1.86 9.90
CA MET A 182 -9.51 2.87 10.88
C MET A 182 -8.37 3.75 10.37
N VAL A 183 -8.39 4.05 9.07
CA VAL A 183 -7.49 4.97 8.39
C VAL A 183 -8.23 5.67 7.25
N CYS A 184 -7.94 6.94 7.05
CA CYS A 184 -8.31 7.71 5.86
C CYS A 184 -7.04 7.93 5.04
N GLU A 185 -7.02 7.47 3.79
CA GLU A 185 -5.91 7.68 2.84
C GLU A 185 -6.29 8.80 1.87
N ILE A 186 -5.42 9.81 1.76
CA ILE A 186 -5.61 10.98 0.89
C ILE A 186 -4.49 10.95 -0.16
N GLN A 187 -4.87 11.00 -1.42
CA GLN A 187 -3.98 10.85 -2.57
C GLN A 187 -4.36 11.86 -3.65
N PRO A 188 -3.46 12.19 -4.57
CA PRO A 188 -3.78 12.95 -5.79
C PRO A 188 -4.81 12.27 -6.69
#